data_f20cd709d3894e7ff948f66225dc9f59
#
_entry.id   f20cd709d3894e7ff948f66225dc9f59
#
_cell.length_a   1.000
_cell.length_b   1.000
_cell.length_c   1.000
_cell.angle_alpha   90.00
_cell.angle_beta   90.00
_cell.angle_gamma   90.00
#
_symmetry.space_group_name_H-M   'P 1'
#
loop_
_entity.id
_entity.type
_entity.pdbx_description
1 polymer ?
#
loop_
_entity_poly.entity_id
_entity_poly.type
_entity_poly.pdbx_seq_one_letter_code
_entity_poly.pdbx_strand_id
1 'polypeptide(L)'
;LVHNVFYHNGANAQVMHAAIGRHYDLPSVSMQSSIYPEVVAGRIENRAITPDDLHPNDEGHALVASVITYFLEQVRSGKLTGSNASFAPGAKLPVPLTKNAYEDSVRIRNAAAPDMAGLQQPTLDGFTPDETAQNGITDCFRYGWTAEKTGDAITFLVEGSCIAVQYRKSVKLPAPAALAVVDGDEEHAVRLDANFDESWGDKLELTTLLEHGKEGRHTVTIRLAETHEDD
;
A
#
# COMPACT_ATOMS: atom_id res chain seq x y z
N LEU A 1 -7.54 14.12 -8.32
CA LEU A 1 -6.52 13.10 -8.58
C LEU A 1 -5.37 13.68 -9.39
N VAL A 2 -4.14 13.40 -9.01
CA VAL A 2 -2.93 13.72 -9.77
C VAL A 2 -2.32 12.41 -10.24
N HIS A 3 -2.25 12.22 -11.56
CA HIS A 3 -1.68 11.02 -12.16
C HIS A 3 -0.24 11.29 -12.58
N ASN A 4 0.70 10.71 -11.86
CA ASN A 4 2.11 10.76 -12.21
C ASN A 4 2.48 9.66 -13.24
N VAL A 5 3.69 9.70 -13.75
CA VAL A 5 4.18 8.81 -14.79
C VAL A 5 5.69 8.60 -14.65
N PHE A 6 6.19 7.44 -15.05
CA PHE A 6 7.62 7.24 -15.24
C PHE A 6 8.07 7.91 -16.53
N TYR A 7 8.85 8.96 -16.42
CA TYR A 7 9.18 9.85 -17.56
C TYR A 7 10.10 9.21 -18.61
N HIS A 8 10.78 8.11 -18.29
CA HIS A 8 11.62 7.41 -19.26
C HIS A 8 10.84 6.47 -20.20
N ASN A 9 9.67 5.95 -19.77
CA ASN A 9 8.92 4.95 -20.55
C ASN A 9 7.40 5.15 -20.55
N GLY A 10 6.87 6.09 -19.79
CA GLY A 10 5.44 6.39 -19.69
C GLY A 10 4.65 5.42 -18.83
N ALA A 11 5.28 4.47 -18.10
CA ALA A 11 4.58 3.56 -17.21
C ALA A 11 3.83 4.32 -16.12
N ASN A 12 2.61 3.92 -15.81
CA ASN A 12 1.76 4.60 -14.83
C ASN A 12 0.57 3.73 -14.42
N ALA A 13 -0.14 4.17 -13.38
CA ALA A 13 -1.38 3.56 -12.89
C ALA A 13 -2.64 4.35 -13.31
N GLN A 14 -2.54 5.27 -14.26
CA GLN A 14 -3.63 6.20 -14.60
C GLN A 14 -4.92 5.51 -15.04
N VAL A 15 -4.84 4.40 -15.78
CA VAL A 15 -6.04 3.70 -16.27
C VAL A 15 -6.90 3.22 -15.11
N MET A 16 -6.28 2.62 -14.08
CA MET A 16 -6.97 2.14 -12.88
C MET A 16 -7.49 3.30 -12.01
N HIS A 17 -6.65 4.30 -11.77
CA HIS A 17 -7.03 5.47 -10.97
C HIS A 17 -8.12 6.30 -11.65
N ALA A 18 -8.10 6.43 -12.97
CA ALA A 18 -9.12 7.14 -13.72
C ALA A 18 -10.48 6.42 -13.71
N ALA A 19 -10.51 5.09 -13.57
CA ALA A 19 -11.77 4.36 -13.37
C ALA A 19 -12.44 4.80 -12.06
N ILE A 20 -11.68 4.89 -10.97
CA ILE A 20 -12.16 5.40 -9.68
C ILE A 20 -12.58 6.88 -9.81
N GLY A 21 -11.73 7.70 -10.48
CA GLY A 21 -12.03 9.10 -10.71
C GLY A 21 -13.37 9.32 -11.40
N ARG A 22 -13.62 8.60 -12.48
CA ARG A 22 -14.91 8.67 -13.22
C ARG A 22 -16.08 8.18 -12.39
N HIS A 23 -15.90 7.12 -11.61
CA HIS A 23 -16.95 6.55 -10.79
C HIS A 23 -17.44 7.52 -9.69
N TYR A 24 -16.52 8.23 -9.08
CA TYR A 24 -16.81 9.17 -8.00
C TYR A 24 -16.85 10.64 -8.46
N ASP A 25 -16.86 10.89 -9.77
CA ASP A 25 -16.83 12.23 -10.36
C ASP A 25 -15.71 13.13 -9.79
N LEU A 26 -14.52 12.53 -9.62
CA LEU A 26 -13.36 13.24 -9.10
C LEU A 26 -12.59 13.94 -10.23
N PRO A 27 -12.27 15.23 -10.07
CA PRO A 27 -11.42 15.92 -11.03
C PRO A 27 -10.02 15.31 -11.04
N SER A 28 -9.40 15.29 -12.20
CA SER A 28 -8.05 14.76 -12.34
C SER A 28 -7.18 15.54 -13.33
N VAL A 29 -5.88 15.54 -13.05
CA VAL A 29 -4.84 16.07 -13.93
C VAL A 29 -3.83 14.95 -14.21
N SER A 30 -3.26 14.96 -15.43
CA SER A 30 -2.43 13.87 -15.91
C SER A 30 -1.08 14.39 -16.40
N MET A 31 0.00 13.91 -15.77
CA MET A 31 1.35 14.19 -16.24
C MET A 31 1.67 13.41 -17.52
N GLN A 32 1.03 12.27 -17.74
CA GLN A 32 1.13 11.53 -18.99
C GLN A 32 0.60 12.31 -20.20
N SER A 33 -0.44 13.12 -20.01
CA SER A 33 -1.05 13.91 -21.09
C SER A 33 -0.51 15.33 -21.19
N SER A 34 0.31 15.77 -20.25
CA SER A 34 0.84 17.15 -20.19
C SER A 34 2.37 17.19 -20.29
N ILE A 35 3.09 16.72 -19.29
CA ILE A 35 4.56 16.83 -19.22
C ILE A 35 5.24 15.72 -20.06
N TYR A 36 4.75 14.49 -20.00
CA TYR A 36 5.39 13.37 -20.67
C TYR A 36 5.54 13.53 -22.20
N PRO A 37 4.54 14.07 -22.94
CA PRO A 37 4.73 14.35 -24.38
C PRO A 37 5.86 15.33 -24.69
N GLU A 38 6.15 16.26 -23.77
CA GLU A 38 7.26 17.21 -23.93
C GLU A 38 8.61 16.51 -23.74
N VAL A 39 8.67 15.54 -22.82
CA VAL A 39 9.86 14.71 -22.62
C VAL A 39 10.09 13.80 -23.83
N VAL A 40 9.04 13.10 -24.31
CA VAL A 40 9.14 12.24 -25.50
C VAL A 40 9.58 13.03 -26.75
N ALA A 41 9.11 14.27 -26.88
CA ALA A 41 9.50 15.15 -27.98
C ALA A 41 10.91 15.79 -27.82
N GLY A 42 11.60 15.49 -26.72
CA GLY A 42 12.93 16.06 -26.43
C GLY A 42 12.92 17.56 -26.12
N ARG A 43 11.75 18.15 -25.82
CA ARG A 43 11.67 19.57 -25.40
C ARG A 43 11.97 19.76 -23.93
N ILE A 44 11.78 18.72 -23.14
CA ILE A 44 12.20 18.65 -21.74
C ILE A 44 13.10 17.43 -21.60
N GLU A 45 14.31 17.63 -21.08
CA GLU A 45 15.20 16.54 -20.78
C GLU A 45 14.75 15.83 -19.48
N ASN A 46 14.61 14.51 -19.53
CA ASN A 46 14.12 13.72 -18.39
C ASN A 46 14.89 14.01 -17.08
N ARG A 47 16.22 13.98 -17.14
CA ARG A 47 17.08 14.23 -15.97
C ARG A 47 17.07 15.66 -15.45
N ALA A 48 16.53 16.61 -16.20
CA ALA A 48 16.32 17.97 -15.72
C ALA A 48 15.17 18.07 -14.71
N ILE A 49 14.20 17.14 -14.78
CA ILE A 49 12.97 17.21 -13.96
C ILE A 49 12.83 16.07 -12.94
N THR A 50 13.66 15.03 -13.04
CA THR A 50 13.62 13.89 -12.11
C THR A 50 14.99 13.21 -11.98
N PRO A 51 15.44 12.84 -10.77
CA PRO A 51 16.68 12.11 -10.58
C PRO A 51 16.55 10.60 -10.85
N ASP A 52 15.35 10.03 -10.76
CA ASP A 52 15.08 8.59 -10.78
C ASP A 52 13.92 8.17 -11.71
N ASP A 53 13.59 9.03 -12.68
CA ASP A 53 12.53 8.84 -13.67
C ASP A 53 11.10 8.97 -13.16
N LEU A 54 10.85 9.06 -11.86
CA LEU A 54 9.52 9.15 -11.25
C LEU A 54 9.34 10.33 -10.31
N HIS A 55 10.24 10.49 -9.35
CA HIS A 55 10.12 11.52 -8.32
C HIS A 55 10.59 12.88 -8.87
N PRO A 56 9.73 13.89 -8.90
CA PRO A 56 10.15 15.18 -9.42
C PRO A 56 11.17 15.85 -8.48
N ASN A 57 12.18 16.49 -9.06
CA ASN A 57 13.00 17.48 -8.39
C ASN A 57 12.27 18.85 -8.34
N ASP A 58 12.92 19.91 -7.92
CA ASP A 58 12.29 21.26 -7.81
C ASP A 58 11.70 21.74 -9.14
N GLU A 59 12.39 21.55 -10.25
CA GLU A 59 11.90 21.90 -11.59
C GLU A 59 10.70 21.02 -12.00
N GLY A 60 10.78 19.73 -11.72
CA GLY A 60 9.67 18.79 -11.93
C GLY A 60 8.44 19.15 -11.09
N HIS A 61 8.64 19.52 -9.83
CA HIS A 61 7.55 20.01 -8.96
C HIS A 61 6.92 21.30 -9.50
N ALA A 62 7.74 22.24 -10.02
CA ALA A 62 7.22 23.47 -10.63
C ALA A 62 6.35 23.16 -11.86
N LEU A 63 6.75 22.22 -12.70
CA LEU A 63 5.93 21.77 -13.85
C LEU A 63 4.62 21.12 -13.40
N VAL A 64 4.66 20.20 -12.44
CA VAL A 64 3.45 19.59 -11.89
C VAL A 64 2.52 20.63 -11.29
N ALA A 65 3.05 21.59 -10.54
CA ALA A 65 2.29 22.70 -9.99
C ALA A 65 1.65 23.55 -11.08
N SER A 66 2.35 23.82 -12.21
CA SER A 66 1.80 24.58 -13.33
C SER A 66 0.61 23.89 -14.00
N VAL A 67 0.66 22.56 -14.15
CA VAL A 67 -0.46 21.77 -14.68
C VAL A 67 -1.67 21.83 -13.74
N ILE A 68 -1.46 21.69 -12.43
CA ILE A 68 -2.52 21.77 -11.43
C ILE A 68 -3.13 23.19 -11.41
N THR A 69 -2.29 24.21 -11.41
CA THR A 69 -2.73 25.62 -11.40
C THR A 69 -3.54 25.96 -12.66
N TYR A 70 -3.08 25.53 -13.83
CA TYR A 70 -3.84 25.69 -15.06
C TYR A 70 -5.24 25.05 -14.97
N PHE A 71 -5.32 23.83 -14.45
CA PHE A 71 -6.61 23.17 -14.24
C PHE A 71 -7.52 23.99 -13.31
N LEU A 72 -7.00 24.43 -12.16
CA LEU A 72 -7.77 25.25 -11.20
C LEU A 72 -8.24 26.56 -11.80
N GLU A 73 -7.45 27.19 -12.67
CA GLU A 73 -7.85 28.39 -13.39
C GLU A 73 -8.99 28.15 -14.39
N GLN A 74 -8.97 26.97 -15.09
CA GLN A 74 -10.09 26.60 -15.97
C GLN A 74 -11.38 26.39 -15.17
N VAL A 75 -11.31 25.79 -13.98
CA VAL A 75 -12.44 25.65 -13.07
C VAL A 75 -12.93 27.03 -12.60
N ARG A 76 -12.02 27.87 -12.12
CA ARG A 76 -12.33 29.22 -11.63
C ARG A 76 -12.98 30.10 -12.71
N SER A 77 -12.56 29.98 -13.94
CA SER A 77 -13.08 30.74 -15.08
C SER A 77 -14.39 30.19 -15.66
N GLY A 78 -14.91 29.09 -15.12
CA GLY A 78 -16.12 28.42 -15.59
C GLY A 78 -15.97 27.71 -16.94
N LYS A 79 -14.74 27.52 -17.44
CA LYS A 79 -14.47 26.78 -18.69
C LYS A 79 -14.58 25.26 -18.48
N LEU A 80 -14.32 24.80 -17.27
CA LEU A 80 -14.57 23.43 -16.86
C LEU A 80 -15.72 23.45 -15.84
N THR A 81 -16.84 22.86 -16.23
CA THR A 81 -18.00 22.69 -15.37
C THR A 81 -18.14 21.20 -15.06
N GLY A 82 -18.06 20.84 -13.80
CA GLY A 82 -18.36 19.51 -13.31
C GLY A 82 -19.73 19.49 -12.63
N SER A 83 -20.26 18.30 -12.42
CA SER A 83 -21.39 18.10 -11.53
C SER A 83 -20.91 18.24 -10.08
N ASN A 84 -21.39 19.25 -9.34
CA ASN A 84 -21.14 19.37 -7.91
C ASN A 84 -22.11 18.53 -7.06
N ALA A 85 -22.97 17.75 -7.70
CA ALA A 85 -24.02 17.00 -7.02
C ALA A 85 -23.45 15.92 -6.08
N SER A 86 -22.30 15.34 -6.45
CA SER A 86 -21.65 14.28 -5.67
C SER A 86 -20.97 14.77 -4.38
N PHE A 87 -20.77 16.09 -4.26
CA PHE A 87 -20.06 16.68 -3.11
C PHE A 87 -21.00 17.49 -2.19
N ALA A 88 -22.29 17.45 -2.43
CA ALA A 88 -23.24 18.09 -1.53
C ALA A 88 -23.18 17.41 -0.15
N PRO A 89 -23.21 18.18 0.96
CA PRO A 89 -23.27 17.59 2.30
C PRO A 89 -24.45 16.61 2.41
N GLY A 90 -24.16 15.37 2.81
CA GLY A 90 -25.16 14.30 2.89
C GLY A 90 -25.50 13.61 1.57
N ALA A 91 -24.83 13.92 0.46
CA ALA A 91 -24.99 13.16 -0.77
C ALA A 91 -24.57 11.70 -0.56
N LYS A 92 -25.41 10.77 -1.06
CA LYS A 92 -25.09 9.35 -1.00
C LYS A 92 -24.03 9.03 -2.05
N LEU A 93 -22.92 8.44 -1.61
CA LEU A 93 -21.89 7.94 -2.52
C LEU A 93 -22.45 6.82 -3.40
N PRO A 94 -21.94 6.68 -4.64
CA PRO A 94 -22.28 5.54 -5.48
C PRO A 94 -21.78 4.23 -4.83
N VAL A 95 -22.38 3.11 -5.23
CA VAL A 95 -21.94 1.79 -4.79
C VAL A 95 -20.49 1.61 -5.19
N PRO A 96 -19.60 1.07 -4.34
CA PRO A 96 -18.19 0.84 -4.66
C PRO A 96 -17.99 0.03 -5.93
N LEU A 97 -16.91 0.30 -6.66
CA LEU A 97 -16.53 -0.48 -7.86
C LEU A 97 -16.10 -1.90 -7.54
N THR A 98 -15.65 -2.13 -6.32
CA THR A 98 -15.21 -3.43 -5.81
C THR A 98 -16.04 -3.84 -4.62
N LYS A 99 -15.86 -5.06 -4.14
CA LYS A 99 -16.54 -5.54 -2.92
C LYS A 99 -16.07 -4.87 -1.63
N ASN A 100 -15.04 -4.01 -1.70
CA ASN A 100 -14.56 -3.23 -0.55
C ASN A 100 -14.08 -4.09 0.63
N ALA A 101 -13.26 -5.10 0.35
CA ALA A 101 -12.82 -6.11 1.30
C ALA A 101 -12.25 -5.55 2.61
N TYR A 102 -11.64 -4.36 2.57
CA TYR A 102 -10.91 -3.77 3.70
C TYR A 102 -11.46 -2.42 4.16
N GLU A 103 -12.70 -2.06 3.82
CA GLU A 103 -13.30 -0.76 4.17
C GLU A 103 -13.30 -0.50 5.68
N ASP A 104 -13.71 -1.51 6.46
CA ASP A 104 -13.80 -1.44 7.92
C ASP A 104 -12.66 -2.21 8.61
N SER A 105 -11.52 -2.37 7.93
CA SER A 105 -10.42 -3.15 8.46
C SER A 105 -9.73 -2.48 9.63
N VAL A 106 -9.29 -3.29 10.59
CA VAL A 106 -8.47 -2.88 11.74
C VAL A 106 -7.09 -3.48 11.58
N ARG A 107 -6.05 -2.66 11.68
CA ARG A 107 -4.67 -3.13 11.74
C ARG A 107 -4.30 -3.49 13.17
N ILE A 108 -4.10 -4.78 13.43
CA ILE A 108 -3.64 -5.27 14.74
C ILE A 108 -2.14 -5.06 14.85
N ARG A 109 -1.71 -4.40 15.92
CA ARG A 109 -0.31 -4.14 16.28
C ARG A 109 -0.06 -4.59 17.73
N ASN A 110 1.19 -4.62 18.18
CA ASN A 110 1.48 -5.00 19.55
C ASN A 110 0.95 -3.98 20.57
N ALA A 111 0.89 -4.37 21.84
CA ALA A 111 0.25 -3.59 22.89
C ALA A 111 0.87 -2.21 23.18
N ALA A 112 2.11 -1.97 22.71
CA ALA A 112 2.77 -0.68 22.87
C ALA A 112 2.23 0.38 21.88
N ALA A 113 1.50 -0.02 20.82
CA ALA A 113 0.86 0.93 19.94
C ALA A 113 -0.31 1.64 20.64
N PRO A 114 -0.40 2.99 20.54
CA PRO A 114 -1.38 3.76 21.33
C PRO A 114 -2.85 3.40 21.09
N ASP A 115 -3.18 2.90 19.91
CA ASP A 115 -4.53 2.52 19.48
C ASP A 115 -4.88 1.06 19.79
N MET A 116 -3.95 0.29 20.39
CA MET A 116 -4.14 -1.14 20.71
C MET A 116 -4.55 -1.40 22.16
N ALA A 117 -4.76 -0.38 22.94
CA ALA A 117 -5.14 -0.53 24.36
C ALA A 117 -6.49 -1.28 24.49
N GLY A 118 -6.48 -2.38 25.24
CA GLY A 118 -7.67 -3.20 25.49
C GLY A 118 -8.04 -4.19 24.39
N LEU A 119 -7.32 -4.20 23.25
CA LEU A 119 -7.52 -5.22 22.22
C LEU A 119 -6.81 -6.53 22.59
N GLN A 120 -7.40 -7.63 22.16
CA GLN A 120 -6.81 -8.95 22.36
C GLN A 120 -5.47 -9.05 21.64
N GLN A 121 -4.44 -9.41 22.39
CA GLN A 121 -3.11 -9.64 21.86
C GLN A 121 -2.94 -11.09 21.40
N PRO A 122 -2.07 -11.36 20.43
CA PRO A 122 -1.80 -12.70 19.95
C PRO A 122 -1.10 -13.56 21.01
N THR A 123 -1.19 -14.88 20.85
CA THR A 123 -0.34 -15.83 21.58
C THR A 123 1.02 -15.89 20.89
N LEU A 124 2.08 -15.76 21.69
CA LEU A 124 3.46 -15.74 21.21
C LEU A 124 4.16 -17.04 21.60
N ASP A 125 4.81 -17.66 20.62
CA ASP A 125 5.71 -18.80 20.82
C ASP A 125 6.99 -18.48 20.01
N GLY A 126 7.99 -17.92 20.69
CA GLY A 126 9.24 -17.44 20.10
C GLY A 126 9.19 -16.04 19.50
N PHE A 127 8.03 -15.52 19.12
CA PHE A 127 7.88 -14.12 18.69
C PHE A 127 7.98 -13.14 19.84
N THR A 128 8.58 -11.97 19.59
CA THR A 128 8.68 -10.87 20.54
C THR A 128 8.14 -9.57 19.95
N PRO A 129 7.49 -8.70 20.75
CA PRO A 129 7.06 -7.39 20.29
C PRO A 129 8.25 -6.53 19.81
N ASP A 130 8.10 -5.90 18.66
CA ASP A 130 9.07 -4.93 18.14
C ASP A 130 8.57 -3.50 18.39
N GLU A 131 9.27 -2.78 19.26
CA GLU A 131 9.00 -1.39 19.63
C GLU A 131 10.08 -0.45 19.11
N THR A 132 11.01 -0.97 18.30
CA THR A 132 12.14 -0.19 17.81
C THR A 132 11.66 0.98 16.97
N ALA A 133 11.93 2.19 17.43
CA ALA A 133 11.64 3.39 16.68
C ALA A 133 12.54 3.46 15.45
N GLN A 134 11.95 3.76 14.31
CA GLN A 134 12.66 3.91 13.06
C GLN A 134 12.46 5.32 12.51
N ASN A 135 13.42 5.81 11.74
CA ASN A 135 13.36 7.16 11.20
C ASN A 135 12.55 7.22 9.90
N GLY A 136 11.82 8.32 9.73
CA GLY A 136 11.09 8.62 8.50
C GLY A 136 10.02 7.58 8.16
N ILE A 137 9.93 7.24 6.88
CA ILE A 137 8.91 6.33 6.35
C ILE A 137 9.03 4.89 6.88
N THR A 138 10.18 4.52 7.42
CA THR A 138 10.42 3.16 7.95
C THR A 138 9.72 2.90 9.28
N ASP A 139 9.18 3.92 9.94
CA ASP A 139 8.41 3.76 11.20
C ASP A 139 7.10 2.95 10.99
N CYS A 140 6.69 2.71 9.74
CA CYS A 140 5.57 1.82 9.42
C CYS A 140 5.79 0.36 9.88
N PHE A 141 7.03 -0.07 10.13
CA PHE A 141 7.35 -1.39 10.64
C PHE A 141 7.27 -1.50 12.16
N ARG A 142 7.22 -0.37 12.87
CA ARG A 142 7.14 -0.33 14.32
C ARG A 142 5.83 -0.94 14.84
N TYR A 143 5.88 -1.49 16.02
CA TYR A 143 4.76 -2.13 16.72
C TYR A 143 4.28 -3.44 16.09
N GLY A 144 5.13 -4.11 15.33
CA GLY A 144 4.93 -5.49 14.93
C GLY A 144 5.48 -6.48 15.95
N TRP A 145 5.83 -7.65 15.46
CA TRP A 145 6.50 -8.71 16.20
C TRP A 145 7.62 -9.27 15.34
N THR A 146 8.68 -9.75 15.98
CA THR A 146 9.84 -10.36 15.33
C THR A 146 10.10 -11.75 15.87
N ALA A 147 10.66 -12.63 15.06
CA ALA A 147 11.11 -13.96 15.41
C ALA A 147 12.46 -14.25 14.72
N GLU A 148 13.25 -15.15 15.31
CA GLU A 148 14.60 -15.46 14.81
C GLU A 148 14.78 -16.94 14.47
N LYS A 149 13.94 -17.83 15.02
CA LYS A 149 14.17 -19.27 14.91
C LYS A 149 13.10 -19.95 14.08
N THR A 150 13.50 -20.83 13.20
CA THR A 150 12.58 -21.75 12.52
C THR A 150 11.66 -22.44 13.53
N GLY A 151 10.37 -22.39 13.25
CA GLY A 151 9.33 -22.95 14.10
C GLY A 151 8.72 -21.96 15.09
N ASP A 152 9.36 -20.80 15.35
CA ASP A 152 8.72 -19.73 16.12
C ASP A 152 7.35 -19.40 15.50
N ALA A 153 6.33 -19.21 16.32
CA ALA A 153 4.95 -18.99 15.88
C ALA A 153 4.27 -17.84 16.62
N ILE A 154 3.36 -17.18 15.93
CA ILE A 154 2.44 -16.20 16.50
C ILE A 154 1.04 -16.52 16.04
N THR A 155 0.09 -16.55 16.99
CA THR A 155 -1.31 -16.91 16.71
C THR A 155 -2.25 -15.80 17.13
N PHE A 156 -3.03 -15.32 16.16
CA PHE A 156 -4.08 -14.32 16.33
C PHE A 156 -5.44 -15.00 16.37
N LEU A 157 -6.33 -14.47 17.20
CA LEU A 157 -7.76 -14.71 17.09
C LEU A 157 -8.41 -13.43 16.55
N VAL A 158 -8.96 -13.50 15.36
CA VAL A 158 -9.53 -12.35 14.64
C VAL A 158 -10.99 -12.61 14.29
N GLU A 159 -11.75 -11.54 14.08
CA GLU A 159 -13.14 -11.63 13.62
C GLU A 159 -13.29 -10.84 12.32
N GLY A 160 -13.85 -11.48 11.30
CA GLY A 160 -14.03 -10.86 9.99
C GLY A 160 -14.23 -11.88 8.87
N SER A 161 -14.39 -11.38 7.66
CA SER A 161 -14.48 -12.17 6.43
C SER A 161 -13.33 -11.92 5.46
N CYS A 162 -12.48 -10.92 5.79
CA CYS A 162 -11.29 -10.57 5.03
C CYS A 162 -10.11 -10.46 5.99
N ILE A 163 -9.06 -11.21 5.73
CA ILE A 163 -7.87 -11.28 6.58
C ILE A 163 -6.65 -11.12 5.70
N ALA A 164 -5.75 -10.23 6.10
CA ALA A 164 -4.47 -10.05 5.46
C ALA A 164 -3.35 -9.88 6.49
N VAL A 165 -2.14 -10.22 6.10
CA VAL A 165 -0.93 -10.03 6.90
C VAL A 165 -0.06 -8.95 6.29
N GLN A 166 0.35 -8.00 7.11
CA GLN A 166 1.41 -7.08 6.75
C GLN A 166 2.73 -7.57 7.35
N TYR A 167 3.77 -7.66 6.51
CA TYR A 167 5.10 -8.05 6.95
C TYR A 167 6.18 -7.28 6.20
N ARG A 168 7.36 -7.26 6.77
CA ARG A 168 8.52 -6.59 6.18
C ARG A 168 9.19 -7.51 5.18
N LYS A 169 9.34 -7.04 3.93
CA LYS A 169 10.27 -7.60 2.97
C LYS A 169 11.58 -6.82 3.04
N SER A 170 12.70 -7.51 3.00
CA SER A 170 14.01 -6.90 3.18
C SER A 170 14.91 -7.09 1.98
N VAL A 171 15.66 -6.02 1.66
CA VAL A 171 16.77 -6.06 0.70
C VAL A 171 18.04 -6.72 1.27
N LYS A 172 18.04 -7.01 2.59
CA LYS A 172 19.11 -7.74 3.24
C LYS A 172 18.84 -9.23 3.09
N LEU A 173 19.49 -9.86 2.14
CA LEU A 173 19.32 -11.26 1.77
C LEU A 173 20.38 -12.16 2.42
N PRO A 174 20.04 -13.42 2.74
CA PRO A 174 18.70 -14.00 2.64
C PRO A 174 17.80 -13.49 3.76
N ALA A 175 16.52 -13.21 3.43
CA ALA A 175 15.49 -12.92 4.42
C ALA A 175 14.63 -14.18 4.64
N PRO A 176 14.13 -14.43 5.85
CA PRO A 176 13.36 -15.63 6.14
C PRO A 176 12.01 -15.65 5.43
N ALA A 177 11.44 -16.86 5.33
CA ALA A 177 10.05 -17.04 4.94
C ALA A 177 9.22 -17.53 6.12
N ALA A 178 7.92 -17.29 6.09
CA ALA A 178 6.97 -17.84 7.04
C ALA A 178 5.79 -18.49 6.32
N LEU A 179 5.06 -19.32 7.03
CA LEU A 179 3.79 -19.88 6.56
C LEU A 179 2.66 -19.30 7.41
N ALA A 180 1.65 -18.74 6.76
CA ALA A 180 0.44 -18.24 7.37
C ALA A 180 -0.70 -19.26 7.14
N VAL A 181 -1.33 -19.70 8.20
CA VAL A 181 -2.37 -20.73 8.20
C VAL A 181 -3.62 -20.14 8.84
N VAL A 182 -4.76 -20.25 8.17
CA VAL A 182 -6.07 -19.83 8.69
C VAL A 182 -6.83 -21.08 9.14
N ASP A 183 -7.37 -21.03 10.35
CA ASP A 183 -8.20 -22.10 10.95
C ASP A 183 -7.57 -23.50 10.95
N GLY A 184 -6.24 -23.56 10.95
CA GLY A 184 -5.51 -24.83 10.93
C GLY A 184 -5.49 -25.53 9.57
N ASP A 185 -5.88 -24.87 8.51
CA ASP A 185 -5.86 -25.41 7.14
C ASP A 185 -4.43 -25.35 6.57
N GLU A 186 -3.62 -26.33 6.92
CA GLU A 186 -2.23 -26.45 6.47
C GLU A 186 -2.11 -26.72 4.95
N GLU A 187 -3.15 -27.28 4.33
CA GLU A 187 -3.16 -27.56 2.89
C GLU A 187 -3.15 -26.25 2.06
N HIS A 188 -3.81 -25.21 2.59
CA HIS A 188 -3.89 -23.90 1.97
C HIS A 188 -3.00 -22.85 2.67
N ALA A 189 -1.94 -23.30 3.33
CA ALA A 189 -0.97 -22.39 3.95
C ALA A 189 -0.37 -21.41 2.92
N VAL A 190 -0.34 -20.14 3.26
CA VAL A 190 0.20 -19.08 2.41
C VAL A 190 1.64 -18.79 2.80
N ARG A 191 2.56 -18.90 1.85
CA ARG A 191 3.97 -18.55 2.05
C ARG A 191 4.15 -17.04 2.05
N LEU A 192 4.76 -16.52 3.10
CA LEU A 192 5.16 -15.14 3.28
C LEU A 192 6.67 -15.05 3.07
N ASP A 193 7.10 -14.71 1.87
CA ASP A 193 8.51 -14.59 1.53
C ASP A 193 8.99 -13.17 1.82
N ALA A 194 9.93 -13.03 2.75
CA ALA A 194 10.47 -11.74 3.13
C ALA A 194 11.64 -11.26 2.26
N ASN A 195 12.08 -12.03 1.27
CA ASN A 195 13.08 -11.56 0.32
C ASN A 195 12.52 -10.47 -0.58
N PHE A 196 13.30 -9.42 -0.80
CA PHE A 196 12.97 -8.33 -1.70
C PHE A 196 14.15 -8.03 -2.61
N ASP A 197 13.99 -8.42 -3.87
CA ASP A 197 15.02 -8.29 -4.89
C ASP A 197 15.03 -6.89 -5.52
N GLU A 198 15.25 -5.89 -4.67
CA GLU A 198 15.33 -4.48 -5.05
C GLU A 198 16.47 -3.81 -4.29
N SER A 199 16.85 -2.59 -4.69
CA SER A 199 17.99 -1.90 -4.11
C SER A 199 17.64 -0.66 -3.28
N TRP A 200 16.38 -0.25 -3.25
CA TRP A 200 15.97 1.04 -2.70
C TRP A 200 15.57 1.00 -1.21
N GLY A 201 15.40 -0.15 -0.63
CA GLY A 201 15.10 -0.30 0.80
C GLY A 201 14.06 -1.37 1.09
N ASP A 202 13.74 -1.55 2.36
CA ASP A 202 12.76 -2.54 2.79
C ASP A 202 11.33 -2.10 2.45
N LYS A 203 10.45 -3.07 2.19
CA LYS A 203 9.07 -2.87 1.78
C LYS A 203 8.11 -3.44 2.82
N LEU A 204 7.02 -2.71 3.11
CA LEU A 204 5.88 -3.27 3.82
C LEU A 204 4.97 -3.99 2.80
N GLU A 205 4.94 -5.31 2.87
CA GLU A 205 4.09 -6.16 2.02
C GLU A 205 2.76 -6.42 2.71
N LEU A 206 1.69 -6.50 1.92
CA LEU A 206 0.37 -6.95 2.35
C LEU A 206 -0.01 -8.20 1.56
N THR A 207 -0.18 -9.32 2.25
CA THR A 207 -0.63 -10.58 1.64
C THR A 207 -1.98 -10.97 2.17
N THR A 208 -2.95 -11.14 1.28
CA THR A 208 -4.30 -11.59 1.62
C THR A 208 -4.28 -13.10 1.93
N LEU A 209 -4.87 -13.46 3.06
CA LEU A 209 -5.06 -14.86 3.49
C LEU A 209 -6.49 -15.33 3.26
N LEU A 210 -7.47 -14.47 3.49
CA LEU A 210 -8.88 -14.73 3.29
C LEU A 210 -9.54 -13.48 2.70
N GLU A 211 -10.29 -13.62 1.62
CA GLU A 211 -11.03 -12.55 0.99
C GLU A 211 -12.47 -12.96 0.75
N HIS A 212 -13.42 -12.21 1.33
CA HIS A 212 -14.86 -12.49 1.27
C HIS A 212 -15.21 -13.94 1.66
N GLY A 213 -14.50 -14.47 2.66
CA GLY A 213 -14.77 -15.76 3.26
C GLY A 213 -16.03 -15.73 4.14
N LYS A 214 -16.18 -16.77 4.93
CA LYS A 214 -17.22 -16.82 5.96
C LYS A 214 -16.91 -15.78 7.03
N GLU A 215 -17.88 -14.91 7.33
CA GLU A 215 -17.75 -13.99 8.44
C GLU A 215 -17.80 -14.76 9.77
N GLY A 216 -16.90 -14.42 10.67
CA GLY A 216 -16.81 -15.07 11.98
C GLY A 216 -15.42 -14.97 12.60
N ARG A 217 -15.22 -15.78 13.62
CA ARG A 217 -13.92 -15.91 14.29
C ARG A 217 -13.02 -16.86 13.53
N HIS A 218 -11.81 -16.44 13.33
CA HIS A 218 -10.75 -17.18 12.68
C HIS A 218 -9.49 -17.18 13.53
N THR A 219 -8.78 -18.29 13.49
CA THR A 219 -7.43 -18.40 14.04
C THR A 219 -6.44 -18.21 12.90
N VAL A 220 -5.49 -17.30 13.07
CA VAL A 220 -4.43 -17.07 12.10
C VAL A 220 -3.10 -17.35 12.76
N THR A 221 -2.43 -18.41 12.34
CA THR A 221 -1.10 -18.78 12.83
C THR A 221 -0.06 -18.46 11.78
N ILE A 222 0.96 -17.69 12.15
CA ILE A 222 2.12 -17.40 11.31
C ILE A 222 3.30 -18.10 11.96
N ARG A 223 3.94 -19.01 11.23
CA ARG A 223 5.07 -19.80 11.70
C ARG A 223 6.27 -19.52 10.83
N LEU A 224 7.41 -19.17 11.44
CA LEU A 224 8.66 -18.99 10.73
C LEU A 224 9.07 -20.33 10.10
N ALA A 225 9.15 -20.35 8.78
CA ALA A 225 9.67 -21.48 8.02
C ALA A 225 11.20 -21.44 8.01
N GLU A 226 11.81 -22.44 7.39
CA GLU A 226 13.26 -22.47 7.25
C GLU A 226 13.77 -21.17 6.63
N THR A 227 14.83 -20.65 7.22
CA THR A 227 15.61 -19.57 6.60
C THR A 227 16.18 -20.11 5.31
N HIS A 228 16.21 -19.31 4.27
CA HIS A 228 16.92 -19.67 3.04
C HIS A 228 18.42 -19.79 3.33
N GLU A 229 18.83 -20.94 3.81
CA GLU A 229 20.14 -21.46 3.60
C GLU A 229 19.99 -22.37 2.38
N ASP A 230 20.63 -22.00 1.30
CA ASP A 230 20.75 -22.78 0.07
C ASP A 230 19.51 -22.78 -0.88
N ASP A 231 19.48 -21.82 -1.80
CA ASP A 231 19.13 -22.03 -3.20
C ASP A 231 20.20 -21.39 -4.11
#